data_704164333d3be3ad316443cfe599e370
#
_entry.id   704164333d3be3ad316443cfe599e370
#
_cell.length_a   1.000
_cell.length_b   1.000
_cell.length_c   1.000
_cell.angle_alpha   90.00
_cell.angle_beta   90.00
_cell.angle_gamma   90.00
#
_symmetry.space_group_name_H-M   'P 1'
#
loop_
_entity.id
_entity.type
_entity.pdbx_description
1 polymer ?
#
loop_
_entity_poly.entity_id
_entity_poly.type
_entity_poly.pdbx_seq_one_letter_code
_entity_poly.pdbx_strand_id
1 'polypeptide(L)'
;MYTAIVMDIKSIKKLREILDRIDVVDWTTMCHHVTVNMGGICDGPMSHVSKGADIGFAVTHIGGIDGKVIAVKAEVTYGNFHTINNTSHITLAVNYDSGGKPVMSNDISVWYPIPHIIVDGTLQEC
;
A
#
# COMPACT_ATOMS: atom_id res chain seq x y z
N MET A 1 9.01 2.38 14.35
CA MET A 1 7.77 1.56 14.37
C MET A 1 6.65 2.27 13.63
N TYR A 2 5.90 1.54 12.86
CA TYR A 2 4.65 1.98 12.24
C TYR A 2 3.64 0.83 12.25
N THR A 3 2.37 1.16 12.10
CA THR A 3 1.27 0.20 12.02
C THR A 3 0.79 0.09 10.59
N ALA A 4 0.62 -1.12 10.11
CA ALA A 4 0.23 -1.38 8.73
C ALA A 4 -0.59 -2.67 8.60
N ILE A 5 -1.33 -2.75 7.48
CA ILE A 5 -1.89 -4.01 7.01
C ILE A 5 -0.85 -4.63 6.10
N VAL A 6 -0.26 -5.72 6.53
CA VAL A 6 0.80 -6.42 5.79
C VAL A 6 0.15 -7.47 4.89
N MET A 7 0.41 -7.36 3.59
CA MET A 7 -0.16 -8.25 2.57
C MET A 7 0.34 -9.68 2.71
N ASP A 8 -0.51 -10.66 2.46
CA ASP A 8 -0.11 -12.05 2.36
C ASP A 8 0.69 -12.32 1.07
N ILE A 9 1.33 -13.48 0.99
CA ILE A 9 2.21 -13.85 -0.13
C ILE A 9 1.46 -13.85 -1.46
N LYS A 10 0.24 -14.35 -1.49
CA LYS A 10 -0.60 -14.35 -2.70
C LYS A 10 -0.88 -12.94 -3.20
N SER A 11 -1.19 -12.04 -2.28
CA SER A 11 -1.49 -10.64 -2.60
C SER A 11 -0.26 -9.90 -3.10
N ILE A 12 0.89 -10.13 -2.46
CA ILE A 12 2.18 -9.57 -2.93
C ILE A 12 2.46 -10.00 -4.37
N LYS A 13 2.24 -11.28 -4.69
CA LYS A 13 2.42 -11.79 -6.05
C LYS A 13 1.53 -11.08 -7.06
N LYS A 14 0.25 -10.88 -6.74
CA LYS A 14 -0.69 -10.14 -7.60
C LYS A 14 -0.21 -8.70 -7.84
N LEU A 15 0.26 -8.03 -6.80
CA LEU A 15 0.76 -6.66 -6.89
C LEU A 15 2.03 -6.57 -7.74
N ARG A 16 2.93 -7.53 -7.59
CA ARG A 16 4.15 -7.61 -8.43
C ARG A 16 3.83 -7.81 -9.90
N GLU A 17 2.77 -8.55 -10.22
CA GLU A 17 2.33 -8.75 -11.61
C GLU A 17 1.89 -7.44 -12.27
N ILE A 18 1.41 -6.46 -11.51
CA ILE A 18 1.14 -5.11 -12.02
C ILE A 18 2.44 -4.44 -12.47
N LEU A 19 3.50 -4.54 -11.67
CA LEU A 19 4.81 -3.97 -11.99
C LEU A 19 5.45 -4.61 -13.21
N ASP A 20 5.23 -5.89 -13.44
CA ASP A 20 5.79 -6.61 -14.59
C ASP A 20 5.34 -6.00 -15.94
N ARG A 21 4.28 -5.21 -15.93
CA ARG A 21 3.75 -4.52 -17.11
C ARG A 21 4.25 -3.08 -17.24
N ILE A 22 5.10 -2.64 -16.33
CA ILE A 22 5.62 -1.27 -16.24
C ILE A 22 7.14 -1.35 -16.25
N ASP A 23 7.79 -0.46 -17.03
CA ASP A 23 9.25 -0.42 -17.11
C ASP A 23 9.87 0.29 -15.91
N VAL A 24 10.10 -0.46 -14.83
CA VAL A 24 10.71 0.02 -13.57
C VAL A 24 11.80 -0.94 -13.09
N VAL A 25 12.59 -1.45 -14.02
CA VAL A 25 13.57 -2.53 -13.78
C VAL A 25 14.53 -2.24 -12.64
N ASP A 26 15.02 -1.00 -12.54
CA ASP A 26 16.03 -0.63 -11.54
C ASP A 26 15.43 -0.04 -10.27
N TRP A 27 14.10 -0.02 -10.15
CA TRP A 27 13.43 0.49 -8.96
C TRP A 27 13.32 -0.59 -7.88
N THR A 28 13.30 -0.15 -6.62
CA THR A 28 13.07 -1.06 -5.50
C THR A 28 11.60 -1.45 -5.42
N THR A 29 11.32 -2.75 -5.50
CA THR A 29 9.97 -3.29 -5.34
C THR A 29 9.57 -3.31 -3.88
N MET A 30 8.39 -2.79 -3.58
CA MET A 30 7.77 -2.78 -2.25
C MET A 30 6.61 -3.77 -2.19
N CYS A 31 5.41 -3.41 -2.59
CA CYS A 31 4.23 -4.29 -2.75
C CYS A 31 3.73 -4.98 -1.47
N HIS A 32 4.04 -4.50 -0.28
CA HIS A 32 3.83 -5.32 0.91
C HIS A 32 2.86 -4.78 1.97
N HIS A 33 2.47 -3.51 1.95
CA HIS A 33 1.58 -3.04 3.02
C HIS A 33 0.75 -1.80 2.67
N VAL A 34 -0.36 -1.65 3.43
CA VAL A 34 -1.14 -0.41 3.52
C VAL A 34 -0.82 0.21 4.88
N THR A 35 -0.30 1.43 4.90
CA THR A 35 0.02 2.12 6.16
C THR A 35 -1.23 2.57 6.89
N VAL A 36 -1.32 2.29 8.18
CA VAL A 36 -2.38 2.77 9.09
C VAL A 36 -1.96 4.06 9.77
N ASN A 37 -0.84 4.03 10.50
CA ASN A 37 -0.28 5.20 11.17
C ASN A 37 1.20 5.00 11.48
N MET A 38 1.87 6.09 11.78
CA MET A 38 3.21 6.04 12.37
C MET A 38 3.06 5.82 13.87
N GLY A 39 3.86 4.90 14.44
CA GLY A 39 3.71 4.46 15.83
C GLY A 39 2.99 3.12 15.94
N GLY A 40 2.70 2.69 17.18
CA GLY A 40 2.04 1.42 17.46
C GLY A 40 0.55 1.41 17.17
N ILE A 41 -0.05 0.23 17.22
CA ILE A 41 -1.51 0.05 17.02
C ILE A 41 -2.29 0.89 18.05
N CYS A 42 -1.86 0.90 19.31
CA CYS A 42 -2.54 1.62 20.38
C CYS A 42 -2.51 3.16 20.22
N ASP A 43 -1.61 3.67 19.40
CA ASP A 43 -1.43 5.11 19.19
C ASP A 43 -2.23 5.64 18.00
N GLY A 44 -2.94 4.79 17.28
CA GLY A 44 -3.57 5.14 16.01
C GLY A 44 -5.05 4.81 15.92
N PRO A 45 -5.63 5.00 14.71
CA PRO A 45 -7.07 4.86 14.48
C PRO A 45 -7.60 3.43 14.58
N MET A 46 -6.71 2.42 14.61
CA MET A 46 -7.09 1.01 14.76
C MET A 46 -6.82 0.47 16.17
N SER A 47 -6.78 1.34 17.19
CA SER A 47 -6.44 0.96 18.56
C SER A 47 -7.37 -0.09 19.20
N HIS A 48 -8.60 -0.23 18.69
CA HIS A 48 -9.55 -1.25 19.18
C HIS A 48 -9.51 -2.54 18.38
N VAL A 49 -8.65 -2.63 17.38
CA VAL A 49 -8.55 -3.80 16.49
C VAL A 49 -7.38 -4.66 16.93
N SER A 50 -7.61 -5.96 17.05
CA SER A 50 -6.57 -6.90 17.47
C SER A 50 -5.49 -7.07 16.42
N LYS A 51 -4.23 -7.10 16.86
CA LYS A 51 -3.09 -7.49 16.02
C LYS A 51 -3.39 -8.84 15.36
N GLY A 52 -3.10 -8.96 14.07
CA GLY A 52 -3.39 -10.16 13.29
C GLY A 52 -4.77 -10.19 12.66
N ALA A 53 -5.62 -9.17 12.90
CA ALA A 53 -6.94 -9.09 12.28
C ALA A 53 -6.83 -9.05 10.75
N ASP A 54 -7.72 -9.77 10.07
CA ASP A 54 -7.76 -9.85 8.61
C ASP A 54 -8.47 -8.63 8.02
N ILE A 55 -7.83 -8.00 7.03
CA ILE A 55 -8.37 -6.87 6.28
C ILE A 55 -8.20 -7.15 4.79
N GLY A 56 -9.28 -6.99 4.04
CA GLY A 56 -9.26 -7.15 2.58
C GLY A 56 -9.44 -5.84 1.85
N PHE A 57 -8.84 -5.73 0.68
CA PHE A 57 -8.90 -4.55 -0.18
C PHE A 57 -9.17 -4.91 -1.63
N ALA A 58 -9.83 -4.00 -2.34
CA ALA A 58 -9.83 -3.96 -3.80
C ALA A 58 -8.82 -2.90 -4.25
N VAL A 59 -7.89 -3.30 -5.10
CA VAL A 59 -6.97 -2.38 -5.78
C VAL A 59 -7.68 -1.86 -7.02
N THR A 60 -7.88 -0.55 -7.12
CA THR A 60 -8.79 0.06 -8.09
C THR A 60 -8.11 1.01 -9.08
N HIS A 61 -7.02 1.63 -8.68
CA HIS A 61 -6.32 2.66 -9.46
C HIS A 61 -4.82 2.54 -9.30
N ILE A 62 -4.10 3.01 -10.30
CA ILE A 62 -2.65 3.17 -10.25
C ILE A 62 -2.29 4.63 -10.42
N GLY A 63 -1.26 5.07 -9.72
CA GLY A 63 -0.73 6.43 -9.83
C GLY A 63 0.74 6.48 -9.51
N GLY A 64 1.34 7.63 -9.69
CA GLY A 64 2.76 7.81 -9.40
C GLY A 64 3.19 9.25 -9.44
N ILE A 65 4.43 9.44 -9.05
CA ILE A 65 5.19 10.67 -9.25
C ILE A 65 6.32 10.31 -10.19
N ASP A 66 6.39 10.99 -11.32
CA ASP A 66 7.28 10.67 -12.42
C ASP A 66 8.73 10.50 -11.96
N GLY A 67 9.32 9.36 -12.28
CA GLY A 67 10.69 9.01 -11.91
C GLY A 67 10.93 8.75 -10.44
N LYS A 68 9.91 8.72 -9.56
CA LYS A 68 10.08 8.65 -8.10
C LYS A 68 9.39 7.46 -7.46
N VAL A 69 8.08 7.31 -7.67
CA VAL A 69 7.28 6.32 -6.95
C VAL A 69 6.06 5.91 -7.78
N ILE A 70 5.65 4.65 -7.61
CA ILE A 70 4.41 4.10 -8.16
C ILE A 70 3.64 3.45 -7.02
N ALA A 71 2.35 3.69 -6.96
CA ALA A 71 1.46 3.12 -5.97
C ALA A 71 0.09 2.79 -6.57
N VAL A 72 -0.68 2.00 -5.85
CA VAL A 72 -2.07 1.69 -6.18
C VAL A 72 -3.00 2.13 -5.05
N LYS A 73 -4.21 2.55 -5.39
CA LYS A 73 -5.27 2.76 -4.41
C LYS A 73 -5.81 1.43 -3.93
N ALA A 74 -6.07 1.35 -2.62
CA ALA A 74 -6.63 0.17 -1.98
C ALA A 74 -7.88 0.57 -1.20
N GLU A 75 -9.05 0.13 -1.66
CA GLU A 75 -10.32 0.33 -0.97
C GLU A 75 -10.66 -0.90 -0.13
N VAL A 76 -11.00 -0.69 1.15
CA VAL A 76 -11.36 -1.79 2.03
C VAL A 76 -12.61 -2.51 1.54
N THR A 77 -12.56 -3.83 1.49
CA THR A 77 -13.69 -4.69 1.10
C THR A 77 -14.27 -5.46 2.28
N TYR A 78 -13.43 -5.80 3.25
CA TYR A 78 -13.87 -6.38 4.52
C TYR A 78 -12.88 -6.07 5.63
N GLY A 79 -13.37 -6.18 6.87
CA GLY A 79 -12.61 -5.89 8.07
C GLY A 79 -12.78 -4.45 8.54
N ASN A 80 -12.39 -4.22 9.79
CA ASN A 80 -12.48 -2.90 10.41
C ASN A 80 -11.17 -2.15 10.13
N PHE A 81 -11.19 -1.26 9.13
CA PHE A 81 -10.00 -0.56 8.67
C PHE A 81 -10.16 0.96 8.74
N HIS A 82 -9.16 1.62 9.34
CA HIS A 82 -9.01 3.07 9.39
C HIS A 82 -7.54 3.42 9.21
N THR A 83 -7.27 4.54 8.56
CA THR A 83 -5.91 5.04 8.33
C THR A 83 -5.85 6.54 8.50
N ILE A 84 -4.68 7.06 8.87
CA ILE A 84 -4.42 8.51 8.91
C ILE A 84 -4.23 9.12 7.52
N ASN A 85 -3.97 8.30 6.51
CA ASN A 85 -3.75 8.78 5.15
C ASN A 85 -5.09 9.15 4.48
N ASN A 86 -5.10 10.26 3.72
CA ASN A 86 -6.29 10.69 2.98
C ASN A 86 -6.69 9.68 1.90
N THR A 87 -5.70 9.05 1.27
CA THR A 87 -5.90 7.99 0.28
C THR A 87 -5.20 6.74 0.74
N SER A 88 -5.96 5.69 0.98
CA SER A 88 -5.43 4.37 1.30
C SER A 88 -4.72 3.80 0.08
N HIS A 89 -3.45 3.42 0.21
CA HIS A 89 -2.63 2.99 -0.91
C HIS A 89 -1.59 1.95 -0.50
N ILE A 90 -1.08 1.24 -1.51
CA ILE A 90 0.07 0.35 -1.40
C ILE A 90 1.15 0.90 -2.33
N THR A 91 2.32 1.23 -1.79
CA THR A 91 3.47 1.61 -2.60
C THR A 91 4.00 0.36 -3.30
N LEU A 92 4.10 0.40 -4.62
CA LEU A 92 4.57 -0.73 -5.42
C LEU A 92 6.07 -0.69 -5.65
N ALA A 93 6.60 0.45 -6.06
CA ALA A 93 8.02 0.60 -6.40
C ALA A 93 8.51 2.02 -6.12
N VAL A 94 9.78 2.12 -5.74
CA VAL A 94 10.44 3.38 -5.40
C VAL A 94 11.77 3.47 -6.13
N ASN A 95 12.02 4.60 -6.79
CA ASN A 95 13.28 4.91 -7.42
C ASN A 95 14.18 5.73 -6.49
N TYR A 96 14.87 5.06 -5.60
CA TYR A 96 15.76 5.71 -4.62
C TYR A 96 16.91 6.46 -5.29
N ASP A 97 17.42 5.97 -6.42
CA ASP A 97 18.54 6.59 -7.15
C ASP A 97 18.19 7.99 -7.67
N SER A 98 16.92 8.24 -7.94
CA SER A 98 16.42 9.55 -8.38
C SER A 98 15.83 10.40 -7.23
N GLY A 99 16.04 9.99 -5.98
CA GLY A 99 15.52 10.68 -4.80
C GLY A 99 14.09 10.31 -4.44
N GLY A 100 13.54 9.25 -5.01
CA GLY A 100 12.21 8.73 -4.65
C GLY A 100 12.20 8.19 -3.22
N LYS A 101 11.04 8.29 -2.57
CA LYS A 101 10.81 7.76 -1.20
C LYS A 101 9.38 7.24 -1.10
N PRO A 102 9.14 6.18 -0.29
CA PRO A 102 7.78 5.63 -0.14
C PRO A 102 6.73 6.66 0.30
N VAL A 103 7.10 7.59 1.18
CA VAL A 103 6.21 8.65 1.68
C VAL A 103 5.66 9.55 0.57
N MET A 104 6.34 9.64 -0.56
CA MET A 104 5.88 10.41 -1.73
C MET A 104 4.58 9.86 -2.32
N SER A 105 4.20 8.61 -2.01
CA SER A 105 2.91 8.06 -2.42
C SER A 105 1.74 8.88 -1.86
N ASN A 106 1.92 9.57 -0.74
CA ASN A 106 0.91 10.47 -0.18
C ASN A 106 0.67 11.72 -1.03
N ASP A 107 1.59 12.06 -1.93
CA ASP A 107 1.53 13.25 -2.77
C ASP A 107 1.00 12.96 -4.19
N ILE A 108 0.66 11.71 -4.48
CA ILE A 108 0.09 11.33 -5.77
C ILE A 108 -1.29 11.97 -5.90
N SER A 109 -1.49 12.78 -6.95
CA SER A 109 -2.72 13.51 -7.19
C SER A 109 -3.55 12.98 -8.36
N VAL A 110 -2.91 12.23 -9.26
CA VAL A 110 -3.60 11.69 -10.44
C VAL A 110 -3.56 10.17 -10.38
N TRP A 111 -4.74 9.57 -10.43
CA TRP A 111 -4.94 8.13 -10.35
C TRP A 111 -5.70 7.65 -11.58
N TYR A 112 -5.23 6.56 -12.17
CA TYR A 112 -5.82 5.96 -13.37
C TYR A 112 -6.49 4.64 -13.00
N PRO A 113 -7.75 4.41 -13.42
CA PRO A 113 -8.43 3.15 -13.12
C PRO A 113 -7.74 1.97 -13.79
N ILE A 114 -7.68 0.86 -13.07
CA ILE A 114 -7.21 -0.43 -13.57
C ILE A 114 -8.26 -1.50 -13.26
N PRO A 115 -8.21 -2.68 -13.89
CA PRO A 115 -9.05 -3.81 -13.50
C PRO A 115 -8.87 -4.10 -12.02
N HIS A 116 -9.97 -4.30 -11.29
CA HIS A 116 -9.93 -4.52 -9.86
C HIS A 116 -9.22 -5.83 -9.51
N ILE A 117 -8.35 -5.77 -8.50
CA ILE A 117 -7.62 -6.90 -7.96
C ILE A 117 -7.90 -6.97 -6.47
N ILE A 118 -8.25 -8.16 -5.98
CA ILE A 118 -8.52 -8.37 -4.54
C ILE A 118 -7.23 -8.81 -3.86
N VAL A 119 -6.89 -8.13 -2.78
CA VAL A 119 -5.72 -8.42 -1.95
C VAL A 119 -6.12 -8.49 -0.48
N ASP A 120 -5.35 -9.23 0.29
CA ASP A 120 -5.63 -9.50 1.70
C ASP A 120 -4.38 -9.34 2.55
N GLY A 121 -4.57 -8.87 3.76
CA GLY A 121 -3.48 -8.74 4.71
C GLY A 121 -3.94 -8.79 6.16
N THR A 122 -3.01 -8.58 7.07
CA THR A 122 -3.26 -8.60 8.51
C THR A 122 -2.66 -7.37 9.18
N LEU A 123 -3.33 -6.92 10.25
CA LEU A 123 -2.87 -5.79 11.07
C LEU A 123 -1.60 -6.16 11.83
N GLN A 124 -0.53 -5.41 11.63
CA GLN A 124 0.77 -5.63 12.26
C GLN A 124 1.44 -4.32 12.69
N GLU A 125 2.40 -4.46 13.60
CA GLU A 125 3.38 -3.41 13.92
C GLU A 125 4.70 -3.74 13.25
N CYS A 126 5.30 -2.77 12.56
CA CYS A 126 6.50 -2.98 11.74
C CYS A 126 7.70 -2.15 12.20
#